data_e6094fba464491da72bb05da05816d2e
#
_entry.id   e6094fba464491da72bb05da05816d2e
#
_cell.length_a   1.000
_cell.length_b   1.000
_cell.length_c   1.000
_cell.angle_alpha   90.00
_cell.angle_beta   90.00
_cell.angle_gamma   90.00
#
_symmetry.space_group_name_H-M   'P 1'
#
loop_
_entity.id
_entity.type
_entity.pdbx_description
1 polymer ?
#
loop_
_entity_poly.entity_id
_entity_poly.type
_entity_poly.pdbx_seq_one_letter_code
_entity_poly.pdbx_strand_id
1 'polypeptide(L)'
;MRSLLFVPADSERKLAKCLESGADALIVDLEDSVAAENKATARAMAAEFIAARAGAPSPALFVRVNDLSTGLIDDDLAAVVAAGPRGIMLPKSNGIDDVGRLAVKLRVCEGRAGIADGTTRIIPLVTETAIGVLNAGTYSIGEPRMDGLTWGAEDLSAAIGAQATRDDEGRLTDVFRLARATTILAASTAHVPAIDTVFPDFRDLEGFRRACVEAERDGFSACMAIHPAQIPIINEVFTPSSEAIAEAQAIVDAFAEAGNPGVVAIDGKMFDRPHLDRKSVV
;
A
#
# COMPACT_ATOMS: atom_id res chain seq x y z
N MET A 1 -4.90 -8.46 -1.25
CA MET A 1 -5.26 -7.24 -0.47
C MET A 1 -5.45 -6.13 -1.49
N ARG A 2 -6.70 -5.65 -1.68
CA ARG A 2 -7.09 -4.66 -2.70
C ARG A 2 -7.26 -3.27 -2.08
N SER A 3 -7.91 -3.19 -0.92
CA SER A 3 -8.30 -1.94 -0.28
C SER A 3 -7.67 -1.78 1.10
N LEU A 4 -7.05 -0.60 1.34
CA LEU A 4 -6.44 -0.24 2.61
C LEU A 4 -7.08 1.06 3.10
N LEU A 5 -7.81 1.03 4.21
CA LEU A 5 -8.53 2.20 4.75
C LEU A 5 -7.75 2.85 5.88
N PHE A 6 -7.43 4.14 5.76
CA PHE A 6 -6.88 4.95 6.85
C PHE A 6 -7.92 5.21 7.94
N VAL A 7 -7.47 5.07 9.19
CA VAL A 7 -8.29 5.34 10.39
C VAL A 7 -7.44 6.05 11.42
N PRO A 8 -7.76 7.29 11.82
CA PRO A 8 -7.09 7.97 12.93
C PRO A 8 -7.16 7.17 14.22
N ALA A 9 -6.02 6.97 14.89
CA ALA A 9 -5.94 6.16 16.09
C ALA A 9 -6.53 6.84 17.34
N ASP A 10 -6.76 8.16 17.32
CA ASP A 10 -7.29 8.95 18.42
C ASP A 10 -8.83 9.00 18.48
N SER A 11 -9.53 8.14 17.74
CA SER A 11 -11.00 8.15 17.68
C SER A 11 -11.59 6.74 17.79
N GLU A 12 -12.04 6.37 19.00
CA GLU A 12 -12.73 5.08 19.24
C GLU A 12 -13.88 4.83 18.28
N ARG A 13 -14.69 5.86 18.01
CA ARG A 13 -15.83 5.77 17.11
C ARG A 13 -15.40 5.42 15.68
N LYS A 14 -14.29 6.01 15.18
CA LYS A 14 -13.79 5.71 13.83
C LYS A 14 -13.19 4.31 13.78
N LEU A 15 -12.41 3.93 14.82
CA LEU A 15 -11.83 2.59 14.96
C LEU A 15 -12.91 1.51 15.02
N ALA A 16 -14.02 1.72 15.73
CA ALA A 16 -15.13 0.78 15.76
C ALA A 16 -15.84 0.68 14.40
N LYS A 17 -16.12 1.83 13.77
CA LYS A 17 -16.88 1.87 12.51
C LYS A 17 -16.11 1.34 11.29
N CYS A 18 -14.78 1.46 11.27
CA CYS A 18 -13.99 1.02 10.12
C CYS A 18 -14.04 -0.49 9.88
N LEU A 19 -14.35 -1.29 10.90
CA LEU A 19 -14.50 -2.75 10.79
C LEU A 19 -15.67 -3.17 9.89
N GLU A 20 -16.67 -2.31 9.76
CA GLU A 20 -17.85 -2.53 8.91
C GLU A 20 -17.62 -2.07 7.46
N SER A 21 -16.46 -1.51 7.15
CA SER A 21 -16.19 -0.92 5.83
C SER A 21 -16.06 -1.94 4.70
N GLY A 22 -15.74 -3.20 5.02
CA GLY A 22 -15.41 -4.22 4.03
C GLY A 22 -14.02 -4.06 3.41
N ALA A 23 -13.14 -3.25 4.01
CA ALA A 23 -11.75 -3.11 3.59
C ALA A 23 -10.96 -4.40 3.85
N ASP A 24 -10.04 -4.74 2.94
CA ASP A 24 -9.14 -5.89 3.11
C ASP A 24 -8.08 -5.60 4.20
N ALA A 25 -7.72 -4.33 4.37
CA ALA A 25 -6.81 -3.87 5.42
C ALA A 25 -7.23 -2.51 6.01
N LEU A 26 -6.83 -2.28 7.26
CA LEU A 26 -6.95 -0.99 7.94
C LEU A 26 -5.54 -0.46 8.24
N ILE A 27 -5.35 0.83 8.01
CA ILE A 27 -4.13 1.56 8.39
C ILE A 27 -4.50 2.42 9.60
N VAL A 28 -4.15 1.94 10.80
CA VAL A 28 -4.32 2.69 12.05
C VAL A 28 -3.25 3.77 12.07
N ASP A 29 -3.66 5.02 12.02
CA ASP A 29 -2.77 6.15 11.80
C ASP A 29 -2.33 6.81 13.11
N LEU A 30 -1.02 6.88 13.34
CA LEU A 30 -0.38 7.59 14.44
C LEU A 30 0.33 8.87 13.98
N GLU A 31 0.34 9.15 12.66
CA GLU A 31 1.07 10.27 12.07
C GLU A 31 0.17 11.49 11.85
N ASP A 32 0.02 11.98 10.66
CA ASP A 32 -0.57 13.28 10.31
C ASP A 32 -2.03 13.46 10.73
N SER A 33 -2.81 12.38 10.84
CA SER A 33 -4.21 12.48 11.29
C SER A 33 -4.36 12.65 12.82
N VAL A 34 -3.26 12.59 13.57
CA VAL A 34 -3.26 12.68 15.04
C VAL A 34 -2.47 13.90 15.48
N ALA A 35 -3.10 14.81 16.24
CA ALA A 35 -2.46 16.00 16.80
C ALA A 35 -1.34 15.62 17.78
N ALA A 36 -0.32 16.48 17.91
CA ALA A 36 0.87 16.21 18.72
C ALA A 36 0.53 15.85 20.17
N GLU A 37 -0.42 16.56 20.78
CA GLU A 37 -0.89 16.34 22.15
C GLU A 37 -1.61 14.99 22.33
N ASN A 38 -2.15 14.42 21.25
CA ASN A 38 -2.89 13.16 21.28
C ASN A 38 -2.02 11.91 21.00
N LYS A 39 -0.76 12.07 20.58
CA LYS A 39 0.10 10.95 20.16
C LYS A 39 0.19 9.83 21.21
N ALA A 40 0.36 10.15 22.48
CA ALA A 40 0.45 9.15 23.55
C ALA A 40 -0.87 8.36 23.72
N THR A 41 -2.01 9.05 23.70
CA THR A 41 -3.33 8.43 23.78
C THR A 41 -3.61 7.55 22.55
N ALA A 42 -3.29 8.05 21.36
CA ALA A 42 -3.47 7.34 20.10
C ALA A 42 -2.66 6.02 20.05
N ARG A 43 -1.40 6.02 20.56
CA ARG A 43 -0.58 4.80 20.71
C ARG A 43 -1.28 3.74 21.57
N ALA A 44 -1.80 4.14 22.74
CA ALA A 44 -2.50 3.22 23.62
C ALA A 44 -3.76 2.66 22.99
N MET A 45 -4.58 3.50 22.35
CA MET A 45 -5.79 3.10 21.65
C MET A 45 -5.49 2.17 20.46
N ALA A 46 -4.44 2.47 19.68
CA ALA A 46 -3.99 1.62 18.58
C ALA A 46 -3.57 0.23 19.07
N ALA A 47 -2.76 0.17 20.14
CA ALA A 47 -2.32 -1.10 20.71
C ALA A 47 -3.49 -1.94 21.23
N GLU A 48 -4.45 -1.35 21.95
CA GLU A 48 -5.66 -2.01 22.43
C GLU A 48 -6.53 -2.50 21.28
N PHE A 49 -6.75 -1.64 20.26
CA PHE A 49 -7.54 -2.00 19.08
C PHE A 49 -6.95 -3.19 18.33
N ILE A 50 -5.62 -3.25 18.16
CA ILE A 50 -4.92 -4.34 17.47
C ILE A 50 -4.96 -5.61 18.32
N ALA A 51 -4.63 -5.53 19.61
CA ALA A 51 -4.62 -6.68 20.51
C ALA A 51 -5.99 -7.37 20.61
N ALA A 52 -7.07 -6.57 20.62
CA ALA A 52 -8.46 -7.10 20.64
C ALA A 52 -8.82 -7.90 19.37
N ARG A 53 -7.96 -7.88 18.33
CA ARG A 53 -8.17 -8.59 17.05
C ARG A 53 -7.05 -9.55 16.70
N ALA A 54 -6.20 -9.87 17.65
CA ALA A 54 -5.14 -10.85 17.46
C ALA A 54 -5.70 -12.17 16.93
N GLY A 55 -5.16 -12.65 15.80
CA GLY A 55 -5.62 -13.88 15.15
C GLY A 55 -6.88 -13.76 14.28
N ALA A 56 -7.50 -12.58 14.18
CA ALA A 56 -8.58 -12.36 13.22
C ALA A 56 -8.04 -12.36 11.78
N PRO A 57 -8.66 -13.11 10.84
CA PRO A 57 -8.14 -13.22 9.47
C PRO A 57 -8.32 -11.95 8.62
N SER A 58 -9.29 -11.10 8.97
CA SER A 58 -9.65 -9.89 8.21
C SER A 58 -10.37 -8.88 9.10
N PRO A 59 -10.19 -7.58 8.86
CA PRO A 59 -9.17 -6.97 7.99
C PRO A 59 -7.73 -7.11 8.54
N ALA A 60 -6.73 -7.10 7.65
CA ALA A 60 -5.33 -7.01 8.07
C ALA A 60 -5.08 -5.65 8.72
N LEU A 61 -4.30 -5.59 9.80
CA LEU A 61 -4.06 -4.36 10.54
C LEU A 61 -2.63 -3.89 10.33
N PHE A 62 -2.49 -2.72 9.68
CA PHE A 62 -1.24 -1.99 9.59
C PHE A 62 -1.28 -0.76 10.49
N VAL A 63 -0.13 -0.28 10.92
CA VAL A 63 0.00 0.98 11.67
C VAL A 63 0.89 1.92 10.88
N ARG A 64 0.40 3.11 10.53
CA ARG A 64 1.26 4.18 10.04
C ARG A 64 1.87 4.88 11.25
N VAL A 65 3.18 4.73 11.40
CA VAL A 65 3.97 5.33 12.47
C VAL A 65 4.46 6.72 12.08
N ASN A 66 4.96 7.50 13.02
CA ASN A 66 5.64 8.75 12.70
C ASN A 66 6.96 8.45 11.97
N ASP A 67 7.40 9.37 11.09
CA ASP A 67 8.62 9.16 10.29
C ASP A 67 9.90 9.09 11.13
N LEU A 68 10.97 8.58 10.53
CA LEU A 68 12.25 8.35 11.20
C LEU A 68 12.93 9.63 11.72
N SER A 69 12.59 10.81 11.21
CA SER A 69 13.23 12.08 11.59
C SER A 69 12.60 12.72 12.82
N THR A 70 11.38 12.35 13.18
CA THR A 70 10.62 12.97 14.29
C THR A 70 11.11 12.55 15.68
N GLY A 71 11.82 11.42 15.78
CA GLY A 71 12.18 10.80 17.04
C GLY A 71 11.02 10.08 17.76
N LEU A 72 9.80 10.08 17.18
CA LEU A 72 8.61 9.49 17.79
C LEU A 72 8.45 7.99 17.46
N ILE A 73 9.10 7.52 16.41
CA ILE A 73 8.93 6.16 15.89
C ILE A 73 9.24 5.07 16.92
N ASP A 74 10.21 5.27 17.78
CA ASP A 74 10.59 4.26 18.79
C ASP A 74 9.47 4.05 19.83
N ASP A 75 8.81 5.11 20.24
CA ASP A 75 7.65 5.05 21.12
C ASP A 75 6.45 4.40 20.41
N ASP A 76 6.23 4.71 19.13
CA ASP A 76 5.16 4.11 18.33
C ASP A 76 5.34 2.60 18.24
N LEU A 77 6.54 2.14 17.86
CA LEU A 77 6.85 0.72 17.72
C LEU A 77 6.77 -0.02 19.06
N ALA A 78 7.27 0.59 20.15
CA ALA A 78 7.21 0.02 21.49
C ALA A 78 5.75 -0.20 21.95
N ALA A 79 4.83 0.68 21.54
CA ALA A 79 3.42 0.56 21.88
C ALA A 79 2.70 -0.52 21.06
N VAL A 80 2.97 -0.61 19.73
CA VAL A 80 2.07 -1.37 18.84
C VAL A 80 2.60 -2.73 18.42
N VAL A 81 3.93 -2.97 18.39
CA VAL A 81 4.47 -4.24 17.85
C VAL A 81 4.06 -5.43 18.70
N ALA A 82 4.07 -5.29 20.03
CA ALA A 82 3.63 -6.35 20.94
C ALA A 82 2.16 -6.74 20.79
N ALA A 83 1.33 -5.84 20.26
CA ALA A 83 -0.08 -6.11 19.97
C ALA A 83 -0.29 -6.99 18.72
N GLY A 84 0.74 -7.21 17.90
CA GLY A 84 0.74 -8.11 16.76
C GLY A 84 0.05 -7.56 15.51
N PRO A 85 0.33 -6.32 15.05
CA PRO A 85 -0.15 -5.85 13.76
C PRO A 85 0.41 -6.72 12.62
N ARG A 86 -0.28 -6.78 11.49
CA ARG A 86 0.26 -7.37 10.25
C ARG A 86 1.56 -6.67 9.83
N GLY A 87 1.62 -5.35 9.96
CA GLY A 87 2.79 -4.59 9.56
C GLY A 87 2.75 -3.12 9.95
N ILE A 88 3.83 -2.44 9.58
CA ILE A 88 4.05 -1.02 9.77
C ILE A 88 4.08 -0.33 8.42
N MET A 89 3.33 0.76 8.26
CA MET A 89 3.48 1.69 7.15
C MET A 89 4.48 2.77 7.56
N LEU A 90 5.57 2.88 6.78
CA LEU A 90 6.64 3.84 7.01
C LEU A 90 6.43 5.07 6.12
N PRO A 91 6.01 6.22 6.66
CA PRO A 91 5.90 7.46 5.89
C PRO A 91 7.27 8.05 5.58
N LYS A 92 7.32 8.92 4.58
CA LYS A 92 8.47 9.77 4.21
C LYS A 92 9.78 8.98 4.05
N SER A 93 9.67 7.74 3.51
CA SER A 93 10.81 6.86 3.25
C SER A 93 11.64 7.37 2.07
N ASN A 94 12.91 7.61 2.29
CA ASN A 94 13.83 8.19 1.30
C ASN A 94 14.67 7.16 0.54
N GLY A 95 14.39 5.87 0.72
CA GLY A 95 15.06 4.76 0.06
C GLY A 95 15.12 3.52 0.92
N ILE A 96 15.74 2.47 0.40
CA ILE A 96 15.82 1.15 1.06
C ILE A 96 16.52 1.20 2.43
N ASP A 97 17.44 2.12 2.64
CA ASP A 97 18.15 2.26 3.92
C ASP A 97 17.19 2.62 5.06
N ASP A 98 16.14 3.40 4.81
CA ASP A 98 15.13 3.73 5.81
C ASP A 98 14.28 2.49 6.16
N VAL A 99 13.98 1.66 5.17
CA VAL A 99 13.33 0.35 5.41
C VAL A 99 14.23 -0.55 6.24
N GLY A 100 15.53 -0.60 5.94
CA GLY A 100 16.52 -1.35 6.71
C GLY A 100 16.61 -0.88 8.17
N ARG A 101 16.59 0.45 8.41
CA ARG A 101 16.55 1.03 9.76
C ARG A 101 15.29 0.61 10.52
N LEU A 102 14.12 0.66 9.88
CA LEU A 102 12.88 0.18 10.48
C LEU A 102 12.94 -1.33 10.76
N ALA A 103 13.46 -2.14 9.84
CA ALA A 103 13.59 -3.58 10.02
C ALA A 103 14.42 -3.94 11.26
N VAL A 104 15.53 -3.22 11.51
CA VAL A 104 16.34 -3.39 12.72
C VAL A 104 15.54 -3.05 13.99
N LYS A 105 14.79 -1.94 13.98
CA LYS A 105 13.94 -1.56 15.12
C LYS A 105 12.84 -2.59 15.39
N LEU A 106 12.19 -3.11 14.35
CA LEU A 106 11.19 -4.16 14.45
C LEU A 106 11.75 -5.44 15.05
N ARG A 107 12.94 -5.87 14.63
CA ARG A 107 13.61 -7.04 15.19
C ARG A 107 13.80 -6.91 16.71
N VAL A 108 14.17 -5.73 17.19
CA VAL A 108 14.32 -5.46 18.63
C VAL A 108 12.98 -5.54 19.36
N CYS A 109 11.92 -4.94 18.79
CA CYS A 109 10.59 -4.94 19.39
C CYS A 109 9.97 -6.35 19.39
N GLU A 110 10.10 -7.10 18.29
CA GLU A 110 9.64 -8.49 18.18
C GLU A 110 10.36 -9.39 19.21
N GLY A 111 11.70 -9.27 19.33
CA GLY A 111 12.47 -10.04 20.31
C GLY A 111 12.04 -9.75 21.75
N ARG A 112 11.74 -8.48 22.10
CA ARG A 112 11.22 -8.11 23.42
C ARG A 112 9.81 -8.66 23.68
N ALA A 113 9.00 -8.76 22.64
CA ALA A 113 7.62 -9.27 22.72
C ALA A 113 7.53 -10.81 22.59
N GLY A 114 8.63 -11.51 22.34
CA GLY A 114 8.62 -12.96 22.08
C GLY A 114 8.01 -13.34 20.74
N ILE A 115 7.96 -12.39 19.79
CA ILE A 115 7.48 -12.58 18.42
C ILE A 115 8.65 -13.02 17.54
N ALA A 116 8.41 -13.95 16.60
CA ALA A 116 9.44 -14.40 15.68
C ALA A 116 9.93 -13.24 14.78
N ASP A 117 11.26 -13.19 14.54
CA ASP A 117 11.87 -12.19 13.64
C ASP A 117 11.23 -12.26 12.24
N GLY A 118 10.87 -11.11 11.68
CA GLY A 118 10.28 -11.02 10.36
C GLY A 118 8.75 -11.13 10.32
N THR A 119 8.08 -11.29 11.46
CA THR A 119 6.61 -11.37 11.52
C THR A 119 5.95 -10.08 11.11
N THR A 120 6.44 -8.93 11.61
CA THR A 120 5.89 -7.61 11.30
C THR A 120 6.39 -7.16 9.93
N ARG A 121 5.45 -6.93 9.00
CA ARG A 121 5.73 -6.52 7.61
C ARG A 121 5.92 -5.01 7.50
N ILE A 122 6.38 -4.53 6.34
CA ILE A 122 6.64 -3.11 6.09
C ILE A 122 6.01 -2.70 4.75
N ILE A 123 5.27 -1.59 4.75
CA ILE A 123 4.83 -0.88 3.55
C ILE A 123 5.41 0.53 3.61
N PRO A 124 6.49 0.87 2.86
CA PRO A 124 7.00 2.23 2.81
C PRO A 124 6.19 3.10 1.84
N LEU A 125 5.98 4.39 2.21
CA LEU A 125 5.57 5.44 1.29
C LEU A 125 6.82 6.03 0.64
N VAL A 126 7.01 5.76 -0.65
CA VAL A 126 8.33 5.89 -1.29
C VAL A 126 8.56 7.23 -1.99
N THR A 127 7.53 8.08 -2.13
CA THR A 127 7.62 9.31 -2.93
C THR A 127 7.08 10.56 -2.24
N GLU A 128 6.95 10.56 -0.93
CA GLU A 128 6.47 11.72 -0.17
C GLU A 128 7.49 12.88 -0.11
N THR A 129 8.72 12.61 -0.49
CA THR A 129 9.81 13.60 -0.56
C THR A 129 10.46 13.57 -1.94
N ALA A 130 11.06 14.68 -2.35
CA ALA A 130 11.78 14.74 -3.63
C ALA A 130 12.94 13.73 -3.70
N ILE A 131 13.66 13.55 -2.59
CA ILE A 131 14.76 12.56 -2.53
C ILE A 131 14.21 11.12 -2.56
N GLY A 132 13.04 10.86 -1.97
CA GLY A 132 12.36 9.55 -2.05
C GLY A 132 12.03 9.18 -3.50
N VAL A 133 11.51 10.13 -4.30
CA VAL A 133 11.29 9.93 -5.74
C VAL A 133 12.58 9.56 -6.46
N LEU A 134 13.66 10.32 -6.22
CA LEU A 134 14.96 10.10 -6.88
C LEU A 134 15.62 8.77 -6.45
N ASN A 135 15.40 8.33 -5.22
CA ASN A 135 15.97 7.10 -4.67
C ASN A 135 15.07 5.86 -4.83
N ALA A 136 13.90 5.97 -5.45
CA ALA A 136 12.95 4.86 -5.53
C ALA A 136 13.54 3.59 -6.17
N GLY A 137 14.52 3.73 -7.07
CA GLY A 137 15.26 2.59 -7.64
C GLY A 137 16.03 1.75 -6.60
N THR A 138 16.33 2.29 -5.42
CA THR A 138 17.06 1.56 -4.37
C THR A 138 16.22 0.44 -3.73
N TYR A 139 14.89 0.52 -3.81
CA TYR A 139 14.00 -0.53 -3.29
C TYR A 139 14.17 -1.86 -4.04
N SER A 140 14.79 -1.87 -5.23
CA SER A 140 15.15 -3.08 -5.97
C SER A 140 16.14 -3.99 -5.23
N ILE A 141 16.88 -3.47 -4.24
CA ILE A 141 17.75 -4.26 -3.36
C ILE A 141 16.93 -5.27 -2.55
N GLY A 142 15.67 -4.90 -2.23
CA GLY A 142 14.75 -5.72 -1.48
C GLY A 142 15.03 -5.75 0.02
N GLU A 143 13.98 -5.92 0.80
CA GLU A 143 14.00 -6.23 2.23
C GLU A 143 12.91 -7.30 2.47
N PRO A 144 13.23 -8.44 3.10
CA PRO A 144 12.27 -9.56 3.23
C PRO A 144 10.95 -9.20 3.92
N ARG A 145 10.92 -8.12 4.70
CA ARG A 145 9.70 -7.63 5.38
C ARG A 145 8.79 -6.81 4.48
N MET A 146 9.23 -6.37 3.29
CA MET A 146 8.38 -5.56 2.43
C MET A 146 7.13 -6.34 1.98
N ASP A 147 5.96 -5.72 2.14
CA ASP A 147 4.63 -6.29 1.82
C ASP A 147 3.92 -5.48 0.72
N GLY A 148 4.53 -4.43 0.21
CA GLY A 148 4.08 -3.54 -0.84
C GLY A 148 4.85 -2.24 -0.84
N LEU A 149 4.71 -1.46 -1.93
CA LEU A 149 5.16 -0.07 -2.01
C LEU A 149 3.96 0.83 -2.32
N THR A 150 3.92 2.00 -1.69
CA THR A 150 2.88 3.00 -1.98
C THR A 150 3.50 4.39 -2.11
N TRP A 151 2.69 5.37 -2.55
CA TRP A 151 3.14 6.73 -2.80
C TRP A 151 2.19 7.76 -2.22
N GLY A 152 2.68 8.98 -1.97
CA GLY A 152 1.90 10.07 -1.43
C GLY A 152 2.03 11.33 -2.27
N ALA A 153 0.90 11.87 -2.75
CA ALA A 153 0.87 13.09 -3.56
C ALA A 153 0.91 14.35 -2.68
N GLU A 154 0.24 14.33 -1.54
CA GLU A 154 0.03 15.53 -0.72
C GLU A 154 1.35 15.99 -0.07
N ASP A 155 2.09 15.09 0.58
CA ASP A 155 3.39 15.39 1.17
C ASP A 155 4.42 15.78 0.11
N LEU A 156 4.45 15.08 -1.03
CA LEU A 156 5.30 15.45 -2.15
C LEU A 156 4.99 16.88 -2.64
N SER A 157 3.70 17.22 -2.76
CA SER A 157 3.26 18.57 -3.14
C SER A 157 3.84 19.63 -2.19
N ALA A 158 3.73 19.40 -0.90
CA ALA A 158 4.30 20.30 0.11
C ALA A 158 5.84 20.36 0.01
N ALA A 159 6.51 19.22 -0.16
CA ALA A 159 7.97 19.12 -0.22
C ALA A 159 8.58 19.89 -1.40
N ILE A 160 7.88 19.94 -2.55
CA ILE A 160 8.37 20.61 -3.77
C ILE A 160 7.74 22.00 -3.98
N GLY A 161 6.81 22.43 -3.13
CA GLY A 161 6.09 23.69 -3.26
C GLY A 161 5.11 23.74 -4.44
N ALA A 162 4.56 22.61 -4.86
CA ALA A 162 3.56 22.54 -5.92
C ALA A 162 2.23 23.13 -5.45
N GLN A 163 1.59 23.92 -6.31
CA GLN A 163 0.29 24.54 -5.99
C GLN A 163 -0.89 23.57 -6.17
N ALA A 164 -0.73 22.55 -7.02
CA ALA A 164 -1.75 21.56 -7.28
C ALA A 164 -1.11 20.22 -7.69
N THR A 165 -1.75 19.13 -7.30
CA THR A 165 -1.37 17.77 -7.69
C THR A 165 -2.02 17.35 -9.01
N ARG A 166 -3.13 18.04 -9.39
CA ARG A 166 -3.93 17.76 -10.59
C ARG A 166 -4.18 19.04 -11.39
N ASP A 167 -4.36 18.88 -12.69
CA ASP A 167 -4.79 19.95 -13.62
C ASP A 167 -6.31 20.18 -13.55
N ASP A 168 -6.80 21.13 -14.35
CA ASP A 168 -8.22 21.51 -14.42
C ASP A 168 -9.13 20.38 -14.94
N GLU A 169 -8.57 19.39 -15.65
CA GLU A 169 -9.26 18.19 -16.10
C GLU A 169 -9.18 17.03 -15.08
N GLY A 170 -8.59 17.27 -13.91
CA GLY A 170 -8.45 16.29 -12.83
C GLY A 170 -7.33 15.26 -13.04
N ARG A 171 -6.45 15.43 -14.05
CA ARG A 171 -5.33 14.54 -14.31
C ARG A 171 -4.12 14.95 -13.45
N LEU A 172 -3.37 13.98 -12.96
CA LEU A 172 -2.11 14.27 -12.26
C LEU A 172 -1.18 15.11 -13.14
N THR A 173 -0.52 16.13 -12.55
CA THR A 173 0.53 16.87 -13.25
C THR A 173 1.78 16.03 -13.42
N ASP A 174 2.73 16.45 -14.25
CA ASP A 174 3.85 15.63 -14.69
C ASP A 174 4.72 15.06 -13.56
N VAL A 175 4.96 15.85 -12.52
CA VAL A 175 5.76 15.40 -11.36
C VAL A 175 5.06 14.27 -10.61
N PHE A 176 3.76 14.37 -10.40
CA PHE A 176 2.99 13.33 -9.70
C PHE A 176 2.77 12.10 -10.57
N ARG A 177 2.64 12.24 -11.89
CA ARG A 177 2.65 11.11 -12.83
C ARG A 177 3.99 10.38 -12.79
N LEU A 178 5.11 11.12 -12.73
CA LEU A 178 6.42 10.53 -12.58
C LEU A 178 6.54 9.76 -11.26
N ALA A 179 6.17 10.37 -10.13
CA ALA A 179 6.21 9.73 -8.82
C ALA A 179 5.38 8.43 -8.79
N ARG A 180 4.15 8.49 -9.35
CA ARG A 180 3.25 7.33 -9.48
C ARG A 180 3.85 6.22 -10.34
N ALA A 181 4.38 6.54 -11.52
CA ALA A 181 5.02 5.58 -12.41
C ALA A 181 6.29 4.98 -11.79
N THR A 182 7.09 5.80 -11.12
CA THR A 182 8.31 5.36 -10.42
C THR A 182 7.97 4.35 -9.31
N THR A 183 6.86 4.54 -8.59
CA THR A 183 6.39 3.59 -7.56
C THR A 183 6.08 2.22 -8.16
N ILE A 184 5.38 2.16 -9.30
CA ILE A 184 5.09 0.89 -10.00
C ILE A 184 6.40 0.19 -10.39
N LEU A 185 7.35 0.92 -10.99
CA LEU A 185 8.62 0.36 -11.41
C LEU A 185 9.45 -0.14 -10.22
N ALA A 186 9.48 0.61 -9.13
CA ALA A 186 10.16 0.22 -7.90
C ALA A 186 9.52 -1.04 -7.28
N ALA A 187 8.20 -1.10 -7.19
CA ALA A 187 7.46 -2.25 -6.68
C ALA A 187 7.70 -3.51 -7.52
N SER A 188 7.67 -3.36 -8.85
CA SER A 188 7.95 -4.46 -9.80
C SER A 188 9.35 -5.02 -9.61
N THR A 189 10.38 -4.15 -9.49
CA THR A 189 11.77 -4.60 -9.29
C THR A 189 12.02 -5.18 -7.90
N ALA A 190 11.26 -4.75 -6.90
CA ALA A 190 11.30 -5.30 -5.55
C ALA A 190 10.44 -6.57 -5.39
N HIS A 191 9.71 -6.99 -6.42
CA HIS A 191 8.78 -8.12 -6.41
C HIS A 191 7.71 -8.03 -5.32
N VAL A 192 7.16 -6.84 -5.10
CA VAL A 192 6.08 -6.58 -4.15
C VAL A 192 4.91 -5.85 -4.83
N PRO A 193 3.68 -5.91 -4.27
CA PRO A 193 2.54 -5.19 -4.79
C PRO A 193 2.76 -3.67 -4.84
N ALA A 194 2.33 -3.02 -5.93
CA ALA A 194 2.17 -1.58 -6.00
C ALA A 194 0.77 -1.20 -5.48
N ILE A 195 0.71 -0.26 -4.53
CA ILE A 195 -0.51 0.23 -3.88
C ILE A 195 -0.68 1.69 -4.28
N ASP A 196 -1.82 2.05 -4.90
CA ASP A 196 -2.05 3.44 -5.31
C ASP A 196 -2.43 4.33 -4.12
N THR A 197 -2.22 5.64 -4.30
CA THR A 197 -2.41 6.66 -3.27
C THR A 197 -3.88 6.93 -2.96
N VAL A 198 -4.12 7.76 -1.95
CA VAL A 198 -5.45 8.25 -1.57
C VAL A 198 -6.01 9.24 -2.61
N PHE A 199 -7.34 9.33 -2.66
CA PHE A 199 -8.07 10.32 -3.44
C PHE A 199 -8.78 11.28 -2.46
N PRO A 200 -8.29 12.53 -2.32
CA PRO A 200 -8.73 13.43 -1.24
C PRO A 200 -10.20 13.84 -1.31
N ASP A 201 -10.76 14.04 -2.52
CA ASP A 201 -12.19 14.35 -2.66
C ASP A 201 -13.04 13.08 -2.55
N PHE A 202 -13.29 12.65 -1.32
CA PHE A 202 -14.08 11.44 -1.03
C PHE A 202 -15.57 11.57 -1.44
N ARG A 203 -16.04 12.75 -1.87
CA ARG A 203 -17.39 12.95 -2.36
C ARG A 203 -17.49 12.73 -3.88
N ASP A 204 -16.42 12.95 -4.62
CA ASP A 204 -16.35 12.64 -6.07
C ASP A 204 -16.04 11.14 -6.27
N LEU A 205 -17.05 10.30 -6.05
CA LEU A 205 -16.91 8.85 -6.23
C LEU A 205 -16.71 8.44 -7.70
N GLU A 206 -17.21 9.22 -8.65
CA GLU A 206 -16.99 8.95 -10.08
C GLU A 206 -15.56 9.30 -10.50
N GLY A 207 -15.01 10.42 -10.06
CA GLY A 207 -13.61 10.75 -10.25
C GLY A 207 -12.68 9.70 -9.59
N PHE A 208 -13.04 9.26 -8.39
CA PHE A 208 -12.32 8.19 -7.71
C PHE A 208 -12.36 6.87 -8.48
N ARG A 209 -13.53 6.47 -9.01
CA ARG A 209 -13.64 5.25 -9.84
C ARG A 209 -12.74 5.34 -11.07
N ARG A 210 -12.74 6.47 -11.78
CA ARG A 210 -11.84 6.67 -12.93
C ARG A 210 -10.37 6.51 -12.53
N ALA A 211 -9.96 7.08 -11.39
CA ALA A 211 -8.61 6.96 -10.87
C ALA A 211 -8.25 5.50 -10.54
N CYS A 212 -9.15 4.74 -9.91
CA CYS A 212 -8.93 3.31 -9.62
C CYS A 212 -8.79 2.47 -10.90
N VAL A 213 -9.64 2.70 -11.92
CA VAL A 213 -9.55 2.01 -13.22
C VAL A 213 -8.23 2.32 -13.94
N GLU A 214 -7.78 3.58 -13.87
CA GLU A 214 -6.48 3.96 -14.39
C GLU A 214 -5.33 3.28 -13.63
N ALA A 215 -5.45 3.19 -12.31
CA ALA A 215 -4.46 2.52 -11.46
C ALA A 215 -4.32 1.02 -11.78
N GLU A 216 -5.44 0.30 -11.85
CA GLU A 216 -5.48 -1.12 -12.20
C GLU A 216 -4.86 -1.36 -13.58
N ARG A 217 -5.30 -0.57 -14.58
CA ARG A 217 -4.75 -0.63 -15.95
C ARG A 217 -3.23 -0.42 -15.98
N ASP A 218 -2.69 0.50 -15.16
CA ASP A 218 -1.27 0.86 -15.14
C ASP A 218 -0.41 -0.13 -14.34
N GLY A 219 -1.02 -1.04 -13.56
CA GLY A 219 -0.32 -2.11 -12.85
C GLY A 219 -0.31 -2.02 -11.32
N PHE A 220 -1.11 -1.12 -10.73
CA PHE A 220 -1.41 -1.21 -9.31
C PHE A 220 -2.34 -2.39 -9.02
N SER A 221 -2.16 -3.03 -7.89
CA SER A 221 -2.99 -4.15 -7.43
C SER A 221 -3.87 -3.80 -6.23
N ALA A 222 -3.72 -2.60 -5.70
CA ALA A 222 -4.43 -2.10 -4.53
C ALA A 222 -4.49 -0.57 -4.53
N CYS A 223 -5.38 -0.02 -3.69
CA CYS A 223 -5.50 1.42 -3.49
C CYS A 223 -5.77 1.75 -2.01
N MET A 224 -5.22 2.88 -1.56
CA MET A 224 -5.52 3.43 -0.24
C MET A 224 -6.80 4.26 -0.27
N ALA A 225 -7.55 4.27 0.82
CA ALA A 225 -8.77 5.04 1.01
C ALA A 225 -8.72 5.85 2.32
N ILE A 226 -9.38 7.02 2.30
CA ILE A 226 -9.56 7.87 3.50
C ILE A 226 -11.01 7.89 3.99
N HIS A 227 -11.93 7.26 3.25
CA HIS A 227 -13.34 7.22 3.61
C HIS A 227 -13.96 5.85 3.27
N PRO A 228 -14.83 5.27 4.15
CA PRO A 228 -15.44 3.96 3.90
C PRO A 228 -16.23 3.86 2.59
N ALA A 229 -16.81 4.95 2.09
CA ALA A 229 -17.55 4.95 0.82
C ALA A 229 -16.66 4.64 -0.42
N GLN A 230 -15.34 4.76 -0.30
CA GLN A 230 -14.38 4.45 -1.36
C GLN A 230 -14.12 2.93 -1.47
N ILE A 231 -14.31 2.17 -0.39
CA ILE A 231 -13.95 0.74 -0.31
C ILE A 231 -14.69 -0.14 -1.33
N PRO A 232 -16.02 0.00 -1.53
CA PRO A 232 -16.72 -0.81 -2.53
C PRO A 232 -16.16 -0.62 -3.95
N ILE A 233 -15.76 0.60 -4.30
CA ILE A 233 -15.19 0.95 -5.62
C ILE A 233 -13.84 0.26 -5.80
N ILE A 234 -12.96 0.36 -4.80
CA ILE A 234 -11.65 -0.31 -4.85
C ILE A 234 -11.84 -1.82 -4.99
N ASN A 235 -12.68 -2.42 -4.13
CA ASN A 235 -12.90 -3.86 -4.14
C ASN A 235 -13.48 -4.35 -5.47
N GLU A 236 -14.35 -3.57 -6.11
CA GLU A 236 -14.90 -3.89 -7.43
C GLU A 236 -13.82 -3.81 -8.51
N VAL A 237 -13.09 -2.69 -8.59
CA VAL A 237 -12.13 -2.43 -9.67
C VAL A 237 -10.93 -3.37 -9.61
N PHE A 238 -10.38 -3.60 -8.41
CA PHE A 238 -9.20 -4.46 -8.22
C PHE A 238 -9.54 -5.95 -8.04
N THR A 239 -10.79 -6.35 -8.29
CA THR A 239 -11.15 -7.78 -8.39
C THR A 239 -11.24 -8.17 -9.85
N PRO A 240 -10.41 -9.11 -10.34
CA PRO A 240 -10.49 -9.58 -11.72
C PRO A 240 -11.89 -10.11 -12.04
N SER A 241 -12.40 -9.78 -13.24
CA SER A 241 -13.69 -10.32 -13.68
C SER A 241 -13.57 -11.81 -14.02
N SER A 242 -14.69 -12.53 -14.03
CA SER A 242 -14.75 -13.95 -14.45
C SER A 242 -14.20 -14.12 -15.86
N GLU A 243 -14.45 -13.17 -16.75
CA GLU A 243 -13.97 -13.18 -18.13
C GLU A 243 -12.43 -13.00 -18.18
N ALA A 244 -11.88 -12.08 -17.37
CA ALA A 244 -10.43 -11.87 -17.29
C ALA A 244 -9.70 -13.11 -16.74
N ILE A 245 -10.29 -13.77 -15.72
CA ILE A 245 -9.77 -15.02 -15.16
C ILE A 245 -9.82 -16.13 -16.22
N ALA A 246 -10.94 -16.29 -16.94
CA ALA A 246 -11.09 -17.30 -17.97
C ALA A 246 -10.11 -17.08 -19.15
N GLU A 247 -9.91 -15.81 -19.58
CA GLU A 247 -8.90 -15.48 -20.60
C GLU A 247 -7.49 -15.81 -20.12
N ALA A 248 -7.16 -15.47 -18.88
CA ALA A 248 -5.84 -15.76 -18.29
C ALA A 248 -5.60 -17.28 -18.25
N GLN A 249 -6.59 -18.05 -17.79
CA GLN A 249 -6.50 -19.51 -17.71
C GLN A 249 -6.31 -20.13 -19.10
N ALA A 250 -7.07 -19.67 -20.10
CA ALA A 250 -6.95 -20.17 -21.49
C ALA A 250 -5.53 -19.93 -22.06
N ILE A 251 -4.90 -18.81 -21.75
CA ILE A 251 -3.52 -18.53 -22.15
C ILE A 251 -2.55 -19.48 -21.45
N VAL A 252 -2.66 -19.65 -20.14
CA VAL A 252 -1.80 -20.56 -19.35
C VAL A 252 -1.92 -22.00 -19.88
N ASP A 253 -3.15 -22.47 -20.10
CA ASP A 253 -3.41 -23.82 -20.58
C ASP A 253 -2.84 -24.04 -21.99
N ALA A 254 -3.01 -23.08 -22.91
CA ALA A 254 -2.48 -23.16 -24.27
C ALA A 254 -0.94 -23.26 -24.29
N PHE A 255 -0.24 -22.51 -23.42
CA PHE A 255 1.20 -22.64 -23.29
C PHE A 255 1.62 -24.00 -22.71
N ALA A 256 0.90 -24.51 -21.71
CA ALA A 256 1.18 -25.81 -21.10
C ALA A 256 0.98 -26.96 -22.08
N GLU A 257 -0.16 -26.98 -22.80
CA GLU A 257 -0.49 -28.01 -23.81
C GLU A 257 0.49 -28.03 -24.98
N ALA A 258 0.98 -26.87 -25.41
CA ALA A 258 1.96 -26.77 -26.50
C ALA A 258 3.41 -27.05 -26.04
N GLY A 259 3.65 -27.45 -24.79
CA GLY A 259 4.98 -27.73 -24.26
C GLY A 259 5.82 -26.49 -23.98
N ASN A 260 5.18 -25.39 -23.58
CA ASN A 260 5.79 -24.09 -23.23
C ASN A 260 6.65 -23.49 -24.38
N PRO A 261 6.13 -23.32 -25.59
CA PRO A 261 6.85 -22.69 -26.69
C PRO A 261 7.08 -21.19 -26.42
N GLY A 262 7.80 -20.52 -27.32
CA GLY A 262 7.96 -19.07 -27.27
C GLY A 262 6.68 -18.27 -27.56
N VAL A 263 5.76 -18.88 -28.36
CA VAL A 263 4.52 -18.25 -28.88
C VAL A 263 3.43 -19.30 -29.04
N VAL A 264 2.19 -18.90 -28.69
CA VAL A 264 0.97 -19.67 -28.99
C VAL A 264 -0.04 -18.80 -29.73
N ALA A 265 -0.98 -19.39 -30.45
CA ALA A 265 -2.10 -18.71 -31.10
C ALA A 265 -3.42 -19.19 -30.48
N ILE A 266 -4.27 -18.27 -30.05
CA ILE A 266 -5.60 -18.53 -29.50
C ILE A 266 -6.58 -17.61 -30.25
N ASP A 267 -7.61 -18.16 -30.89
CA ASP A 267 -8.63 -17.42 -31.63
C ASP A 267 -8.06 -16.38 -32.63
N GLY A 268 -6.96 -16.76 -33.31
CA GLY A 268 -6.30 -15.91 -34.30
C GLY A 268 -5.44 -14.77 -33.72
N LYS A 269 -5.30 -14.69 -32.40
CA LYS A 269 -4.39 -13.75 -31.71
C LYS A 269 -3.12 -14.45 -31.25
N MET A 270 -1.99 -13.79 -31.41
CA MET A 270 -0.68 -14.28 -30.97
C MET A 270 -0.40 -13.87 -29.55
N PHE A 271 0.04 -14.82 -28.72
CA PHE A 271 0.49 -14.61 -27.35
C PHE A 271 1.92 -15.14 -27.19
N ASP A 272 2.80 -14.33 -26.62
CA ASP A 272 4.20 -14.67 -26.33
C ASP A 272 4.45 -14.74 -24.81
N ARG A 273 5.69 -15.01 -24.41
CA ARG A 273 6.07 -15.12 -22.99
C ARG A 273 5.65 -13.95 -22.12
N PRO A 274 5.84 -12.67 -22.48
CA PRO A 274 5.34 -11.53 -21.73
C PRO A 274 3.83 -11.56 -21.43
N HIS A 275 3.03 -12.11 -22.35
CA HIS A 275 1.59 -12.28 -22.13
C HIS A 275 1.32 -13.37 -21.08
N LEU A 276 2.05 -14.51 -21.14
CA LEU A 276 1.95 -15.58 -20.15
C LEU A 276 2.33 -15.08 -18.76
N ASP A 277 3.47 -14.39 -18.64
CA ASP A 277 3.98 -13.91 -17.35
C ASP A 277 2.97 -12.95 -16.70
N ARG A 278 2.40 -12.01 -17.46
CA ARG A 278 1.37 -11.09 -16.98
C ARG A 278 0.10 -11.80 -16.52
N LYS A 279 -0.33 -12.85 -17.20
CA LYS A 279 -1.58 -13.58 -16.90
C LYS A 279 -1.42 -14.66 -15.82
N SER A 280 -0.19 -15.08 -15.52
CA SER A 280 0.08 -16.02 -14.43
C SER A 280 0.00 -15.41 -13.03
N VAL A 281 -0.22 -14.09 -12.92
CA VAL A 281 -0.31 -13.32 -11.68
C VAL A 281 -1.77 -12.94 -11.34
N VAL A 282 -2.74 -13.26 -12.19
CA VAL A 282 -4.18 -12.95 -12.00
C VAL A 282 -4.85 -13.97 -11.06
#